data_940a05c8b4230263ae4fb9d512bb2199
#
_entry.id   940a05c8b4230263ae4fb9d512bb2199
#
_cell.length_a   1.000
_cell.length_b   1.000
_cell.length_c   1.000
_cell.angle_alpha   90.00
_cell.angle_beta   90.00
_cell.angle_gamma   90.00
#
_symmetry.space_group_name_H-M   'P 1'
#
loop_
_entity.id
_entity.type
_entity.pdbx_description
1 polymer ?
#
loop_
_entity_poly.entity_id
_entity_poly.type
_entity_poly.pdbx_seq_one_letter_code
_entity_poly.pdbx_strand_id
1 'polypeptide(L)'
;MNKRNKKVEKKELSRILIANRGEIALRAIQTIQEMGKESIAIYSIADKDAHYLNTANAKVCIGGAKSSESYLNIPAIISAAELFEADAIFPGYGFLSENQNFIEICSHHSLEFIGPSAKVMALMSDKSKAKSVMKEAGMPVIEGSDGLLKSYQEAEEIADKIGYPVIIKAAAGGGGRGMRVVEDKAKLKNLYLAAETEALSAFGDGSVYLEKFINKPKHIEVQILADKHGNVIHVGERDCSVQRRQQKLIEETPAVVLEEGVRKRLLETAIKAAKYIGYVGAGTFEFLLDSNMKDFYFMEMNTRLQVEHTISEMVSGLNLIEWMIKIAQGEELPKQESFSLKGHAIECRITAEDPKKFYPSPGKITEWIAPGGVNVRLDSHAHAHYVVPTHYDSMIGKLIVWGENRERAIAKMKRALKEFKVEGIKTTIPFHLEMLENADFRQAKIHTKYLEENF
;
A
#
# COMPACT_ATOMS: atom_id res chain seq x y z
N MET A 1 3.30 -37.82 -2.50
CA MET A 1 3.63 -37.34 -3.85
C MET A 1 4.94 -36.54 -3.77
N ASN A 2 6.01 -37.05 -4.38
CA ASN A 2 7.33 -36.41 -4.39
C ASN A 2 7.26 -35.06 -5.12
N LYS A 3 7.25 -33.96 -4.38
CA LYS A 3 7.57 -32.66 -4.95
C LYS A 3 9.05 -32.70 -5.35
N ARG A 4 9.33 -32.97 -6.63
CA ARG A 4 10.66 -32.71 -7.20
C ARG A 4 10.97 -31.23 -6.91
N ASN A 5 11.96 -30.96 -6.08
CA ASN A 5 12.55 -29.65 -5.94
C ASN A 5 13.03 -29.20 -7.33
N LYS A 6 12.21 -28.44 -8.05
CA LYS A 6 12.69 -27.73 -9.23
C LYS A 6 13.70 -26.73 -8.71
N LYS A 7 14.97 -26.92 -9.06
CA LYS A 7 16.04 -25.97 -8.78
C LYS A 7 15.61 -24.62 -9.38
N VAL A 8 15.50 -23.58 -8.56
CA VAL A 8 15.21 -22.23 -9.04
C VAL A 8 16.40 -21.79 -9.87
N GLU A 9 16.15 -21.43 -11.12
CA GLU A 9 17.20 -20.95 -12.01
C GLU A 9 17.48 -19.49 -11.71
N LYS A 10 18.73 -19.12 -11.50
CA LYS A 10 19.14 -17.73 -11.35
C LYS A 10 19.13 -17.06 -12.71
N LYS A 11 18.46 -15.90 -12.76
CA LYS A 11 18.33 -15.07 -13.97
C LYS A 11 19.07 -13.76 -13.74
N GLU A 12 19.92 -13.38 -14.67
CA GLU A 12 20.50 -12.04 -14.63
C GLU A 12 19.47 -11.03 -15.15
N LEU A 13 19.29 -9.94 -14.43
CA LEU A 13 18.44 -8.81 -14.82
C LEU A 13 19.33 -7.58 -14.87
N SER A 14 19.73 -7.17 -16.06
CA SER A 14 20.68 -6.06 -16.27
C SER A 14 19.98 -4.75 -16.57
N ARG A 15 18.87 -4.80 -17.29
CA ARG A 15 18.08 -3.64 -17.71
C ARG A 15 16.66 -3.72 -17.17
N ILE A 16 16.26 -2.75 -16.35
CA ILE A 16 14.95 -2.77 -15.67
C ILE A 16 14.15 -1.55 -16.07
N LEU A 17 13.00 -1.78 -16.73
CA LEU A 17 12.04 -0.74 -17.02
C LEU A 17 11.18 -0.45 -15.77
N ILE A 18 11.05 0.82 -15.41
CA ILE A 18 10.26 1.28 -14.28
C ILE A 18 8.90 1.73 -14.79
N ALA A 19 7.88 0.87 -14.63
CA ALA A 19 6.51 1.12 -15.08
C ALA A 19 5.73 2.01 -14.09
N ASN A 20 6.34 3.14 -13.70
CA ASN A 20 5.78 4.07 -12.74
C ASN A 20 6.36 5.49 -12.93
N ARG A 21 5.91 6.43 -12.08
CA ARG A 21 6.33 7.83 -12.07
C ARG A 21 6.59 8.35 -10.66
N GLY A 22 7.01 9.60 -10.59
CA GLY A 22 7.08 10.31 -9.33
C GLY A 22 8.18 9.80 -8.39
N GLU A 23 7.92 9.85 -7.09
CA GLU A 23 8.93 9.52 -6.09
C GLU A 23 9.35 8.06 -6.14
N ILE A 24 8.40 7.13 -6.41
CA ILE A 24 8.70 5.69 -6.48
C ILE A 24 9.55 5.36 -7.72
N ALA A 25 9.37 6.07 -8.83
CA ALA A 25 10.24 5.92 -9.99
C ALA A 25 11.66 6.37 -9.66
N LEU A 26 11.83 7.52 -9.01
CA LEU A 26 13.15 8.00 -8.56
C LEU A 26 13.80 6.99 -7.59
N ARG A 27 13.04 6.50 -6.62
CA ARG A 27 13.53 5.53 -5.63
C ARG A 27 13.96 4.20 -6.28
N ALA A 28 13.23 3.75 -7.30
CA ALA A 28 13.60 2.57 -8.09
C ALA A 28 14.87 2.82 -8.92
N ILE A 29 14.98 3.97 -9.60
CA ILE A 29 16.18 4.35 -10.35
C ILE A 29 17.42 4.27 -9.46
N GLN A 30 17.36 4.90 -8.29
CA GLN A 30 18.47 4.89 -7.32
C GLN A 30 18.90 3.47 -6.96
N THR A 31 17.95 2.62 -6.55
CA THR A 31 18.26 1.23 -6.16
C THR A 31 18.83 0.42 -7.33
N ILE A 32 18.25 0.53 -8.52
CA ILE A 32 18.69 -0.20 -9.71
C ILE A 32 20.15 0.18 -10.04
N GLN A 33 20.48 1.47 -9.98
CA GLN A 33 21.83 1.96 -10.25
C GLN A 33 22.83 1.57 -9.14
N GLU A 34 22.43 1.62 -7.87
CA GLU A 34 23.23 1.13 -6.72
C GLU A 34 23.54 -0.37 -6.85
N MET A 35 22.68 -1.14 -7.50
CA MET A 35 22.92 -2.55 -7.84
C MET A 35 23.81 -2.74 -9.09
N GLY A 36 24.31 -1.67 -9.72
CA GLY A 36 25.11 -1.74 -10.94
C GLY A 36 24.31 -2.11 -12.20
N LYS A 37 23.00 -1.85 -12.22
CA LYS A 37 22.09 -2.18 -13.31
C LYS A 37 21.61 -0.93 -14.04
N GLU A 38 21.07 -1.10 -15.25
CA GLU A 38 20.53 0.00 -16.06
C GLU A 38 19.04 0.23 -15.77
N SER A 39 18.67 1.47 -15.46
CA SER A 39 17.31 1.91 -15.22
C SER A 39 16.73 2.57 -16.47
N ILE A 40 15.53 2.13 -16.88
CA ILE A 40 14.79 2.70 -18.01
C ILE A 40 13.53 3.36 -17.43
N ALA A 41 13.45 4.68 -17.48
CA ALA A 41 12.30 5.44 -17.01
C ALA A 41 11.31 5.70 -18.14
N ILE A 42 10.03 5.45 -17.88
CA ILE A 42 8.95 5.89 -18.76
C ILE A 42 8.31 7.16 -18.23
N TYR A 43 7.74 7.97 -19.12
CA TYR A 43 7.04 9.18 -18.72
C TYR A 43 5.91 9.56 -19.70
N SER A 44 4.89 10.22 -19.17
CA SER A 44 3.85 10.88 -19.97
C SER A 44 4.31 12.29 -20.35
N ILE A 45 3.62 12.90 -21.31
CA ILE A 45 3.92 14.30 -21.69
C ILE A 45 3.78 15.27 -20.50
N ALA A 46 2.96 14.95 -19.49
CA ALA A 46 2.83 15.77 -18.28
C ALA A 46 4.07 15.71 -17.37
N ASP A 47 4.85 14.64 -17.45
CA ASP A 47 6.07 14.43 -16.66
C ASP A 47 7.36 14.71 -17.45
N LYS A 48 7.27 15.21 -18.67
CA LYS A 48 8.43 15.43 -19.57
C LYS A 48 9.60 16.20 -18.95
N ASP A 49 9.28 17.12 -18.05
CA ASP A 49 10.25 17.98 -17.36
C ASP A 49 10.57 17.50 -15.94
N ALA A 50 10.12 16.29 -15.57
CA ALA A 50 10.39 15.74 -14.25
C ALA A 50 11.88 15.45 -14.05
N HIS A 51 12.45 15.97 -12.96
CA HIS A 51 13.90 15.91 -12.70
C HIS A 51 14.44 14.47 -12.65
N TYR A 52 13.67 13.52 -12.10
CA TYR A 52 14.10 12.12 -11.97
C TYR A 52 14.42 11.45 -13.30
N LEU A 53 13.85 11.95 -14.42
CA LEU A 53 14.15 11.44 -15.75
C LEU A 53 15.62 11.68 -16.17
N ASN A 54 16.28 12.66 -15.58
CA ASN A 54 17.67 12.96 -15.88
C ASN A 54 18.66 12.07 -15.10
N THR A 55 18.16 11.33 -14.10
CA THR A 55 18.95 10.37 -13.32
C THR A 55 18.90 8.96 -13.89
N ALA A 56 17.89 8.62 -14.70
CA ALA A 56 17.78 7.32 -15.35
C ALA A 56 18.83 7.13 -16.47
N ASN A 57 19.24 5.89 -16.71
CA ASN A 57 20.17 5.55 -17.81
C ASN A 57 19.52 5.76 -19.18
N ALA A 58 18.23 5.44 -19.29
CA ALA A 58 17.42 5.71 -20.47
C ALA A 58 16.03 6.20 -20.07
N LYS A 59 15.39 6.94 -20.98
CA LYS A 59 14.04 7.47 -20.77
C LYS A 59 13.24 7.53 -22.07
N VAL A 60 11.93 7.28 -21.98
CA VAL A 60 11.05 7.32 -23.14
C VAL A 60 9.66 7.82 -22.80
N CYS A 61 9.11 8.68 -23.67
CA CYS A 61 7.73 9.14 -23.58
C CYS A 61 6.80 8.05 -24.08
N ILE A 62 5.80 7.68 -23.26
CA ILE A 62 4.85 6.61 -23.58
C ILE A 62 3.44 7.10 -23.90
N GLY A 63 3.22 8.41 -24.01
CA GLY A 63 1.94 8.96 -24.44
C GLY A 63 1.50 10.24 -23.75
N GLY A 64 0.19 10.53 -23.86
CA GLY A 64 -0.45 11.73 -23.38
C GLY A 64 -0.45 11.89 -21.85
N ALA A 65 -1.01 13.01 -21.39
CA ALA A 65 -0.99 13.38 -19.98
C ALA A 65 -1.88 12.48 -19.10
N LYS A 66 -2.99 11.96 -19.65
CA LYS A 66 -3.88 11.08 -18.88
C LYS A 66 -3.24 9.73 -18.63
N SER A 67 -3.49 9.14 -17.47
CA SER A 67 -2.98 7.81 -17.14
C SER A 67 -3.40 6.74 -18.15
N SER A 68 -4.63 6.80 -18.66
CA SER A 68 -5.14 5.89 -19.69
C SER A 68 -4.40 5.99 -21.02
N GLU A 69 -3.77 7.13 -21.31
CA GLU A 69 -3.00 7.37 -22.53
C GLU A 69 -1.50 7.05 -22.36
N SER A 70 -1.05 6.75 -21.13
CA SER A 70 0.35 6.57 -20.78
C SER A 70 0.57 5.42 -19.79
N TYR A 71 0.57 5.67 -18.49
CA TYR A 71 0.93 4.70 -17.44
C TYR A 71 -0.01 3.50 -17.30
N LEU A 72 -1.21 3.55 -17.90
CA LEU A 72 -2.15 2.43 -18.03
C LEU A 72 -2.18 1.84 -19.45
N ASN A 73 -1.37 2.35 -20.37
CA ASN A 73 -1.28 1.89 -21.75
C ASN A 73 -0.27 0.75 -21.84
N ILE A 74 -0.76 -0.49 -21.64
CA ILE A 74 0.08 -1.70 -21.68
C ILE A 74 0.88 -1.81 -22.98
N PRO A 75 0.29 -1.67 -24.20
CA PRO A 75 1.05 -1.73 -25.45
C PRO A 75 2.23 -0.74 -25.49
N ALA A 76 2.04 0.50 -25.07
CA ALA A 76 3.11 1.51 -25.07
C ALA A 76 4.24 1.15 -24.08
N ILE A 77 3.92 0.59 -22.92
CA ILE A 77 4.91 0.15 -21.92
C ILE A 77 5.71 -1.05 -22.43
N ILE A 78 5.04 -2.04 -23.03
CA ILE A 78 5.71 -3.22 -23.60
C ILE A 78 6.60 -2.82 -24.77
N SER A 79 6.12 -1.96 -25.70
CA SER A 79 6.95 -1.45 -26.79
C SER A 79 8.18 -0.69 -26.30
N ALA A 80 8.04 0.07 -25.21
CA ALA A 80 9.18 0.73 -24.56
C ALA A 80 10.17 -0.28 -23.98
N ALA A 81 9.69 -1.35 -23.34
CA ALA A 81 10.54 -2.41 -22.79
C ALA A 81 11.32 -3.15 -23.90
N GLU A 82 10.68 -3.46 -25.00
CA GLU A 82 11.32 -4.10 -26.18
C GLU A 82 12.33 -3.17 -26.84
N LEU A 83 11.99 -1.89 -27.03
CA LEU A 83 12.87 -0.89 -27.66
C LEU A 83 14.20 -0.75 -26.92
N PHE A 84 14.17 -0.84 -25.59
CA PHE A 84 15.36 -0.71 -24.74
C PHE A 84 15.92 -2.05 -24.29
N GLU A 85 15.43 -3.17 -24.85
CA GLU A 85 15.87 -4.53 -24.52
C GLU A 85 15.85 -4.77 -22.99
N ALA A 86 14.76 -4.38 -22.33
CA ALA A 86 14.61 -4.57 -20.90
C ALA A 86 14.46 -6.07 -20.56
N ASP A 87 15.10 -6.52 -19.49
CA ASP A 87 14.98 -7.89 -18.97
C ASP A 87 13.77 -8.02 -18.03
N ALA A 88 13.42 -6.91 -17.37
CA ALA A 88 12.38 -6.91 -16.34
C ALA A 88 11.61 -5.60 -16.28
N ILE A 89 10.44 -5.68 -15.66
CA ILE A 89 9.59 -4.53 -15.35
C ILE A 89 9.40 -4.42 -13.84
N PHE A 90 9.76 -3.25 -13.28
CA PHE A 90 9.45 -2.86 -11.91
C PHE A 90 8.17 -2.02 -11.90
N PRO A 91 7.06 -2.51 -11.33
CA PRO A 91 5.77 -1.83 -11.38
C PRO A 91 5.59 -0.78 -10.27
N GLY A 92 6.33 -0.86 -9.16
CA GLY A 92 6.11 -0.03 -7.98
C GLY A 92 4.75 -0.27 -7.31
N TYR A 93 3.97 0.81 -7.15
CA TYR A 93 2.59 0.78 -6.63
C TYR A 93 1.66 1.66 -7.49
N GLY A 94 0.35 1.38 -7.46
CA GLY A 94 -0.64 2.03 -8.33
C GLY A 94 -0.51 1.61 -9.80
N PHE A 95 -1.20 2.28 -10.70
CA PHE A 95 -1.26 1.99 -12.13
C PHE A 95 -1.45 0.49 -12.42
N LEU A 96 -0.46 -0.17 -13.04
CA LEU A 96 -0.52 -1.57 -13.45
C LEU A 96 0.10 -2.54 -12.44
N SER A 97 0.50 -2.09 -11.26
CA SER A 97 1.20 -2.94 -10.26
C SER A 97 0.37 -4.12 -9.76
N GLU A 98 -0.96 -4.05 -9.83
CA GLU A 98 -1.89 -5.12 -9.45
C GLU A 98 -2.76 -5.58 -10.64
N ASN A 99 -2.24 -5.45 -11.87
CA ASN A 99 -2.95 -5.84 -13.08
C ASN A 99 -2.51 -7.22 -13.57
N GLN A 100 -3.39 -8.24 -13.42
CA GLN A 100 -3.13 -9.60 -13.86
C GLN A 100 -2.77 -9.69 -15.34
N ASN A 101 -3.54 -9.01 -16.20
CA ASN A 101 -3.34 -9.07 -17.66
C ASN A 101 -1.96 -8.51 -18.05
N PHE A 102 -1.49 -7.46 -17.35
CA PHE A 102 -0.16 -6.91 -17.57
C PHE A 102 0.94 -7.92 -17.26
N ILE A 103 0.81 -8.67 -16.16
CA ILE A 103 1.78 -9.71 -15.77
C ILE A 103 1.81 -10.82 -16.84
N GLU A 104 0.65 -11.26 -17.33
CA GLU A 104 0.55 -12.28 -18.38
C GLU A 104 1.21 -11.81 -19.68
N ILE A 105 0.95 -10.56 -20.08
CA ILE A 105 1.57 -9.96 -21.27
C ILE A 105 3.09 -9.86 -21.09
N CYS A 106 3.60 -9.39 -19.93
CA CYS A 106 5.04 -9.38 -19.65
C CYS A 106 5.66 -10.77 -19.87
N SER A 107 5.02 -11.81 -19.33
CA SER A 107 5.49 -13.19 -19.48
C SER A 107 5.54 -13.64 -20.96
N HIS A 108 4.54 -13.28 -21.78
CA HIS A 108 4.51 -13.58 -23.21
C HIS A 108 5.63 -12.89 -24.00
N HIS A 109 6.09 -11.73 -23.53
CA HIS A 109 7.21 -10.98 -24.10
C HIS A 109 8.55 -11.30 -23.44
N SER A 110 8.64 -12.40 -22.65
CA SER A 110 9.85 -12.82 -21.93
C SER A 110 10.40 -11.77 -20.93
N LEU A 111 9.58 -10.83 -20.53
CA LEU A 111 9.89 -9.81 -19.53
C LEU A 111 9.59 -10.35 -18.12
N GLU A 112 10.57 -10.29 -17.21
CA GLU A 112 10.35 -10.64 -15.82
C GLU A 112 9.54 -9.54 -15.12
N PHE A 113 8.35 -9.86 -14.63
CA PHE A 113 7.59 -8.94 -13.78
C PHE A 113 8.11 -9.03 -12.34
N ILE A 114 8.63 -7.92 -11.79
CA ILE A 114 9.17 -7.87 -10.43
C ILE A 114 8.01 -7.76 -9.42
N GLY A 115 7.45 -8.92 -9.09
CA GLY A 115 6.26 -9.04 -8.24
C GLY A 115 5.74 -10.49 -8.20
N PRO A 116 4.51 -10.69 -7.71
CA PRO A 116 3.87 -12.00 -7.65
C PRO A 116 3.43 -12.50 -9.03
N SER A 117 3.09 -13.78 -9.11
CA SER A 117 2.52 -14.36 -10.32
C SER A 117 1.11 -13.86 -10.62
N ALA A 118 0.71 -13.87 -11.90
CA ALA A 118 -0.65 -13.51 -12.32
C ALA A 118 -1.73 -14.32 -11.57
N LYS A 119 -1.47 -15.60 -11.30
CA LYS A 119 -2.38 -16.47 -10.53
C LYS A 119 -2.61 -15.97 -9.12
N VAL A 120 -1.57 -15.60 -8.40
CA VAL A 120 -1.68 -15.08 -7.02
C VAL A 120 -2.32 -13.70 -7.03
N MET A 121 -1.97 -12.86 -8.02
CA MET A 121 -2.59 -11.56 -8.22
C MET A 121 -4.11 -11.68 -8.40
N ALA A 122 -4.56 -12.53 -9.32
CA ALA A 122 -5.98 -12.79 -9.57
C ALA A 122 -6.72 -13.31 -8.33
N LEU A 123 -6.06 -14.19 -7.56
CA LEU A 123 -6.63 -14.75 -6.35
C LEU A 123 -6.89 -13.69 -5.28
N MET A 124 -5.94 -12.76 -5.11
CA MET A 124 -6.02 -11.73 -4.06
C MET A 124 -6.83 -10.50 -4.48
N SER A 125 -7.00 -10.24 -5.78
CA SER A 125 -7.80 -9.13 -6.29
C SER A 125 -9.31 -9.33 -6.07
N ASP A 126 -9.79 -10.57 -6.01
CA ASP A 126 -11.18 -10.90 -5.72
C ASP A 126 -11.37 -10.99 -4.19
N LYS A 127 -12.01 -9.99 -3.60
CA LYS A 127 -12.17 -9.88 -2.14
C LYS A 127 -12.85 -11.09 -1.50
N SER A 128 -13.82 -11.68 -2.18
CA SER A 128 -14.55 -12.86 -1.67
C SER A 128 -13.65 -14.10 -1.69
N LYS A 129 -12.97 -14.36 -2.82
CA LYS A 129 -12.02 -15.47 -2.93
C LYS A 129 -10.84 -15.30 -1.99
N ALA A 130 -10.27 -14.10 -1.90
CA ALA A 130 -9.19 -13.79 -0.97
C ALA A 130 -9.57 -14.11 0.47
N LYS A 131 -10.76 -13.68 0.92
CA LYS A 131 -11.28 -13.96 2.27
C LYS A 131 -11.44 -15.46 2.52
N SER A 132 -12.01 -16.21 1.56
CA SER A 132 -12.17 -17.67 1.67
C SER A 132 -10.82 -18.38 1.79
N VAL A 133 -9.89 -18.08 0.89
CA VAL A 133 -8.54 -18.68 0.88
C VAL A 133 -7.75 -18.31 2.14
N MET A 134 -7.86 -17.07 2.63
CA MET A 134 -7.22 -16.67 3.88
C MET A 134 -7.79 -17.39 5.09
N LYS A 135 -9.12 -17.62 5.14
CA LYS A 135 -9.78 -18.44 6.15
C LYS A 135 -9.24 -19.88 6.14
N GLU A 136 -9.11 -20.49 4.97
CA GLU A 136 -8.52 -21.84 4.81
C GLU A 136 -7.05 -21.87 5.26
N ALA A 137 -6.28 -20.80 5.03
CA ALA A 137 -4.92 -20.65 5.53
C ALA A 137 -4.84 -20.49 7.08
N GLY A 138 -6.00 -20.35 7.74
CA GLY A 138 -6.13 -20.18 9.20
C GLY A 138 -5.96 -18.73 9.65
N MET A 139 -6.17 -17.78 8.76
CA MET A 139 -6.17 -16.35 9.07
C MET A 139 -7.52 -15.94 9.66
N PRO A 140 -7.57 -15.18 10.76
CA PRO A 140 -8.81 -14.63 11.28
C PRO A 140 -9.47 -13.73 10.23
N VAL A 141 -10.73 -13.98 9.90
CA VAL A 141 -11.53 -13.16 8.99
C VAL A 141 -12.75 -12.62 9.72
N ILE A 142 -13.25 -11.45 9.33
CA ILE A 142 -14.47 -10.90 9.89
C ILE A 142 -15.63 -11.86 9.58
N GLU A 143 -16.39 -12.24 10.62
CA GLU A 143 -17.59 -13.06 10.45
C GLU A 143 -18.62 -12.32 9.59
N GLY A 144 -19.32 -13.06 8.73
CA GLY A 144 -20.31 -12.47 7.81
C GLY A 144 -20.91 -13.51 6.87
N SER A 145 -21.50 -13.02 5.78
CA SER A 145 -22.05 -13.87 4.73
C SER A 145 -20.96 -14.65 4.01
N ASP A 146 -21.30 -15.84 3.55
CA ASP A 146 -20.43 -16.66 2.70
C ASP A 146 -20.64 -16.25 1.24
N GLY A 147 -19.98 -15.14 0.88
CA GLY A 147 -20.16 -14.48 -0.40
C GLY A 147 -21.32 -13.46 -0.43
N LEU A 148 -21.92 -13.33 -1.62
CA LEU A 148 -23.01 -12.40 -1.86
C LEU A 148 -24.32 -12.86 -1.22
N LEU A 149 -25.06 -11.93 -0.64
CA LEU A 149 -26.40 -12.17 -0.12
C LEU A 149 -27.38 -12.41 -1.26
N LYS A 150 -28.22 -13.42 -1.10
CA LYS A 150 -29.28 -13.77 -2.07
C LYS A 150 -30.59 -13.07 -1.77
N SER A 151 -30.80 -12.69 -0.50
CA SER A 151 -32.03 -12.05 -0.05
C SER A 151 -31.84 -11.32 1.29
N TYR A 152 -32.80 -10.48 1.62
CA TYR A 152 -32.91 -9.84 2.92
C TYR A 152 -33.03 -10.87 4.06
N GLN A 153 -33.78 -11.98 3.83
CA GLN A 153 -33.97 -13.03 4.83
C GLN A 153 -32.65 -13.70 5.22
N GLU A 154 -31.80 -13.98 4.24
CA GLU A 154 -30.44 -14.49 4.49
C GLU A 154 -29.60 -13.49 5.30
N ALA A 155 -29.71 -12.19 4.97
CA ALA A 155 -29.03 -11.14 5.73
C ALA A 155 -29.49 -11.10 7.19
N GLU A 156 -30.79 -11.28 7.45
CA GLU A 156 -31.38 -11.30 8.78
C GLU A 156 -30.89 -12.51 9.60
N GLU A 157 -30.90 -13.71 9.03
CA GLU A 157 -30.42 -14.94 9.67
C GLU A 157 -28.93 -14.84 10.05
N ILE A 158 -28.11 -14.31 9.14
CA ILE A 158 -26.68 -14.12 9.39
C ILE A 158 -26.46 -13.05 10.48
N ALA A 159 -27.14 -11.91 10.40
CA ALA A 159 -27.01 -10.84 11.37
C ALA A 159 -27.45 -11.27 12.78
N ASP A 160 -28.53 -12.06 12.90
CA ASP A 160 -28.99 -12.63 14.17
C ASP A 160 -27.97 -13.61 14.76
N LYS A 161 -27.26 -14.38 13.91
CA LYS A 161 -26.22 -15.33 14.32
C LYS A 161 -24.95 -14.64 14.81
N ILE A 162 -24.44 -13.64 14.07
CA ILE A 162 -23.16 -12.97 14.39
C ILE A 162 -23.34 -11.80 15.36
N GLY A 163 -24.58 -11.37 15.59
CA GLY A 163 -24.95 -10.24 16.47
C GLY A 163 -24.70 -8.88 15.84
N TYR A 164 -25.50 -7.90 16.28
CA TYR A 164 -25.35 -6.51 15.88
C TYR A 164 -24.24 -5.81 16.70
N PRO A 165 -23.66 -4.71 16.20
CA PRO A 165 -23.88 -4.13 14.88
C PRO A 165 -23.24 -4.93 13.75
N VAL A 166 -23.84 -4.83 12.54
CA VAL A 166 -23.30 -5.42 11.30
C VAL A 166 -23.14 -4.33 10.24
N ILE A 167 -22.39 -4.60 9.20
CA ILE A 167 -22.22 -3.71 8.05
C ILE A 167 -22.58 -4.43 6.76
N ILE A 168 -23.39 -3.78 5.93
CA ILE A 168 -23.72 -4.22 4.58
C ILE A 168 -22.79 -3.49 3.63
N LYS A 169 -22.19 -4.20 2.69
CA LYS A 169 -21.21 -3.67 1.73
C LYS A 169 -21.59 -4.07 0.30
N ALA A 170 -21.47 -3.12 -0.64
CA ALA A 170 -21.58 -3.44 -2.06
C ALA A 170 -20.41 -4.29 -2.54
N ALA A 171 -20.69 -5.32 -3.35
CA ALA A 171 -19.66 -6.22 -3.89
C ALA A 171 -18.68 -5.50 -4.82
N ALA A 172 -19.20 -4.64 -5.70
CA ALA A 172 -18.42 -3.79 -6.61
C ALA A 172 -17.94 -2.49 -5.96
N GLY A 173 -18.24 -2.26 -4.68
CA GLY A 173 -17.93 -1.03 -3.94
C GLY A 173 -16.45 -0.91 -3.56
N GLY A 174 -15.99 0.33 -3.47
CA GLY A 174 -14.66 0.69 -3.00
C GLY A 174 -14.62 2.09 -2.41
N GLY A 175 -13.56 2.41 -1.64
CA GLY A 175 -13.40 3.76 -1.07
C GLY A 175 -14.52 4.19 -0.10
N GLY A 176 -15.17 3.25 0.59
CA GLY A 176 -16.24 3.55 1.56
C GLY A 176 -17.63 3.78 0.97
N ARG A 177 -17.80 3.74 -0.36
CA ARG A 177 -19.11 3.88 -1.02
C ARG A 177 -19.86 2.54 -1.02
N GLY A 178 -21.21 2.61 -0.86
CA GLY A 178 -22.05 1.42 -0.81
C GLY A 178 -21.92 0.63 0.51
N MET A 179 -21.57 1.29 1.62
CA MET A 179 -21.52 0.69 2.96
C MET A 179 -22.60 1.26 3.87
N ARG A 180 -23.29 0.40 4.62
CA ARG A 180 -24.33 0.75 5.59
C ARG A 180 -24.14 0.00 6.90
N VAL A 181 -23.90 0.73 7.99
CA VAL A 181 -23.83 0.17 9.33
C VAL A 181 -25.27 -0.02 9.86
N VAL A 182 -25.56 -1.21 10.33
CA VAL A 182 -26.85 -1.61 10.89
C VAL A 182 -26.65 -1.89 12.38
N GLU A 183 -27.13 -1.00 13.22
CA GLU A 183 -26.95 -1.06 14.67
C GLU A 183 -27.87 -2.08 15.35
N ASP A 184 -29.05 -2.28 14.78
CA ASP A 184 -30.09 -3.15 15.32
C ASP A 184 -30.96 -3.79 14.22
N LYS A 185 -31.69 -4.86 14.61
CA LYS A 185 -32.54 -5.65 13.71
C LYS A 185 -33.61 -4.81 13.03
N ALA A 186 -34.19 -3.82 13.72
CA ALA A 186 -35.31 -3.03 13.19
C ALA A 186 -34.90 -2.18 11.95
N LYS A 187 -33.62 -1.79 11.88
CA LYS A 187 -33.07 -1.00 10.78
C LYS A 187 -32.58 -1.85 9.60
N LEU A 188 -32.38 -3.17 9.79
CA LEU A 188 -31.71 -4.03 8.80
C LEU A 188 -32.39 -3.99 7.43
N LYS A 189 -33.72 -4.17 7.38
CA LYS A 189 -34.47 -4.24 6.11
C LYS A 189 -34.31 -2.98 5.27
N ASN A 190 -34.49 -1.82 5.89
CA ASN A 190 -34.43 -0.53 5.19
C ASN A 190 -33.01 -0.25 4.69
N LEU A 191 -32.00 -0.54 5.52
CA LEU A 191 -30.58 -0.31 5.17
C LEU A 191 -30.07 -1.32 4.15
N TYR A 192 -30.59 -2.56 4.14
CA TYR A 192 -30.33 -3.56 3.11
C TYR A 192 -30.79 -3.09 1.73
N LEU A 193 -32.07 -2.70 1.60
CA LEU A 193 -32.65 -2.20 0.35
C LEU A 193 -31.94 -0.92 -0.14
N ALA A 194 -31.61 -0.04 0.80
CA ALA A 194 -30.86 1.17 0.46
C ALA A 194 -29.44 0.86 -0.06
N ALA A 195 -28.76 -0.14 0.51
CA ALA A 195 -27.45 -0.57 0.06
C ALA A 195 -27.49 -1.19 -1.35
N GLU A 196 -28.46 -2.08 -1.64
CA GLU A 196 -28.67 -2.65 -2.97
C GLU A 196 -28.95 -1.57 -4.03
N THR A 197 -29.85 -0.63 -3.71
CA THR A 197 -30.21 0.45 -4.63
C THR A 197 -29.04 1.37 -4.93
N GLU A 198 -28.27 1.74 -3.91
CA GLU A 198 -27.07 2.55 -4.09
C GLU A 198 -25.98 1.80 -4.88
N ALA A 199 -25.78 0.52 -4.59
CA ALA A 199 -24.82 -0.33 -5.30
C ALA A 199 -25.17 -0.44 -6.79
N LEU A 200 -26.44 -0.69 -7.11
CA LEU A 200 -26.93 -0.75 -8.48
C LEU A 200 -26.75 0.61 -9.20
N SER A 201 -27.09 1.70 -8.56
CA SER A 201 -26.99 3.05 -9.15
C SER A 201 -25.53 3.49 -9.35
N ALA A 202 -24.65 3.18 -8.40
CA ALA A 202 -23.26 3.68 -8.41
C ALA A 202 -22.30 2.80 -9.22
N PHE A 203 -22.57 1.47 -9.28
CA PHE A 203 -21.64 0.49 -9.84
C PHE A 203 -22.27 -0.38 -10.94
N GLY A 204 -23.56 -0.27 -11.20
CA GLY A 204 -24.28 -1.11 -12.15
C GLY A 204 -24.55 -2.54 -11.65
N ASP A 205 -24.16 -2.87 -10.42
CA ASP A 205 -24.36 -4.15 -9.76
C ASP A 205 -24.87 -3.92 -8.34
N GLY A 206 -26.09 -4.40 -8.04
CA GLY A 206 -26.76 -4.27 -6.74
C GLY A 206 -26.32 -5.33 -5.72
N SER A 207 -25.37 -6.21 -6.05
CA SER A 207 -24.93 -7.28 -5.19
C SER A 207 -24.28 -6.72 -3.92
N VAL A 208 -24.71 -7.26 -2.76
CA VAL A 208 -24.20 -6.88 -1.43
C VAL A 208 -23.81 -8.09 -0.61
N TYR A 209 -22.96 -7.89 0.38
CA TYR A 209 -22.61 -8.88 1.41
C TYR A 209 -22.66 -8.24 2.80
N LEU A 210 -22.70 -9.05 3.85
CA LEU A 210 -22.82 -8.60 5.23
C LEU A 210 -21.66 -9.11 6.07
N GLU A 211 -21.16 -8.24 6.94
CA GLU A 211 -20.09 -8.58 7.89
C GLU A 211 -20.39 -8.00 9.28
N LYS A 212 -19.74 -8.57 10.31
CA LYS A 212 -19.70 -7.97 11.65
C LYS A 212 -19.06 -6.59 11.54
N PHE A 213 -19.69 -5.58 12.13
CA PHE A 213 -19.11 -4.26 12.20
C PHE A 213 -18.08 -4.17 13.33
N ILE A 214 -16.87 -3.81 13.00
CA ILE A 214 -15.81 -3.53 13.98
C ILE A 214 -15.83 -2.03 14.28
N ASN A 215 -16.12 -1.69 15.53
CA ASN A 215 -16.22 -0.30 15.94
C ASN A 215 -14.82 0.29 16.22
N LYS A 216 -14.54 1.44 15.60
CA LYS A 216 -13.28 2.19 15.80
C LYS A 216 -12.02 1.32 15.73
N PRO A 217 -11.86 0.49 14.69
CA PRO A 217 -10.71 -0.38 14.59
C PRO A 217 -9.45 0.43 14.30
N LYS A 218 -8.28 -0.17 14.62
CA LYS A 218 -7.01 0.30 14.07
C LYS A 218 -6.69 -0.44 12.78
N HIS A 219 -5.97 0.23 11.90
CA HIS A 219 -5.45 -0.35 10.68
C HIS A 219 -4.00 -0.78 10.94
N ILE A 220 -3.81 -2.06 11.10
CA ILE A 220 -2.49 -2.68 11.28
C ILE A 220 -2.18 -3.53 10.06
N GLU A 221 -0.95 -3.48 9.61
CA GLU A 221 -0.53 -4.24 8.44
C GLU A 221 0.83 -4.89 8.62
N VAL A 222 1.07 -6.02 7.94
CA VAL A 222 2.32 -6.77 8.03
C VAL A 222 3.02 -6.77 6.69
N GLN A 223 4.24 -6.22 6.65
CA GLN A 223 5.12 -6.31 5.50
C GLN A 223 5.74 -7.69 5.41
N ILE A 224 5.61 -8.35 4.26
CA ILE A 224 6.30 -9.61 3.98
C ILE A 224 7.23 -9.48 2.78
N LEU A 225 8.24 -10.34 2.74
CA LEU A 225 9.00 -10.73 1.56
C LEU A 225 8.94 -12.24 1.40
N ALA A 226 8.77 -12.71 0.18
CA ALA A 226 8.71 -14.13 -0.15
C ALA A 226 9.54 -14.44 -1.40
N ASP A 227 10.37 -15.49 -1.37
CA ASP A 227 11.21 -15.86 -2.49
C ASP A 227 10.65 -17.02 -3.34
N LYS A 228 11.31 -17.29 -4.47
CA LYS A 228 10.94 -18.39 -5.37
C LYS A 228 11.27 -19.77 -4.78
N HIS A 229 11.99 -19.85 -3.66
CA HIS A 229 12.37 -21.09 -2.94
C HIS A 229 11.35 -21.49 -1.87
N GLY A 230 10.35 -20.62 -1.60
CA GLY A 230 9.31 -20.84 -0.61
C GLY A 230 9.66 -20.31 0.79
N ASN A 231 10.75 -19.55 0.91
CA ASN A 231 11.04 -18.83 2.14
C ASN A 231 10.17 -17.57 2.22
N VAL A 232 9.66 -17.28 3.39
CA VAL A 232 8.88 -16.08 3.69
C VAL A 232 9.38 -15.49 5.00
N ILE A 233 9.66 -14.20 4.99
CA ILE A 233 10.00 -13.41 6.18
C ILE A 233 9.03 -12.25 6.34
N HIS A 234 8.83 -11.76 7.56
CA HIS A 234 8.18 -10.49 7.83
C HIS A 234 9.21 -9.38 8.06
N VAL A 235 8.86 -8.15 7.72
CA VAL A 235 9.66 -6.95 7.96
C VAL A 235 8.93 -6.02 8.94
N GLY A 236 8.28 -6.64 9.93
CA GLY A 236 7.50 -5.96 10.95
C GLY A 236 6.08 -5.60 10.52
N GLU A 237 5.38 -4.99 11.45
CA GLU A 237 4.04 -4.44 11.26
C GLU A 237 4.08 -2.92 11.29
N ARG A 238 3.06 -2.29 10.69
CA ARG A 238 2.85 -0.84 10.65
C ARG A 238 1.46 -0.50 11.21
N ASP A 239 1.34 0.61 11.93
CA ASP A 239 0.06 1.24 12.28
C ASP A 239 -0.22 2.36 11.27
N CYS A 240 -1.28 2.20 10.49
CA CYS A 240 -1.74 3.11 9.44
C CYS A 240 -3.11 3.74 9.80
N SER A 241 -3.42 3.87 11.08
CA SER A 241 -4.73 4.32 11.55
C SER A 241 -4.97 5.82 11.32
N VAL A 242 -3.92 6.63 11.14
CA VAL A 242 -4.07 8.05 10.78
C VAL A 242 -4.38 8.16 9.30
N GLN A 243 -5.66 8.12 8.99
CA GLN A 243 -6.16 8.13 7.62
C GLN A 243 -7.43 8.97 7.49
N ARG A 244 -7.69 9.47 6.30
CA ARG A 244 -8.90 10.22 5.95
C ARG A 244 -9.54 9.59 4.73
N ARG A 245 -10.81 9.18 4.83
CA ARG A 245 -11.53 8.51 3.74
C ARG A 245 -10.71 7.35 3.15
N GLN A 246 -10.13 6.52 4.02
CA GLN A 246 -9.27 5.38 3.69
C GLN A 246 -7.93 5.75 3.02
N GLN A 247 -7.58 7.03 2.93
CA GLN A 247 -6.27 7.48 2.49
C GLN A 247 -5.36 7.68 3.72
N LYS A 248 -4.31 6.90 3.81
CA LYS A 248 -3.29 6.96 4.87
C LYS A 248 -2.54 8.29 4.77
N LEU A 249 -2.23 8.92 5.91
CA LEU A 249 -1.56 10.23 6.01
C LEU A 249 -0.31 10.18 6.89
N ILE A 250 -0.35 9.41 7.99
CA ILE A 250 0.78 9.16 8.87
C ILE A 250 0.82 7.68 9.17
N GLU A 251 1.97 7.07 8.99
CA GLU A 251 2.23 5.67 9.27
C GLU A 251 3.40 5.54 10.26
N GLU A 252 3.34 4.57 11.15
CA GLU A 252 4.40 4.30 12.11
C GLU A 252 4.70 2.82 12.30
N THR A 253 5.92 2.49 12.65
CA THR A 253 6.37 1.12 12.98
C THR A 253 7.40 1.16 14.12
N PRO A 254 7.35 0.21 15.08
CA PRO A 254 6.31 -0.79 15.29
C PRO A 254 5.00 -0.18 15.81
N ALA A 255 3.90 -0.91 15.67
CA ALA A 255 2.60 -0.54 16.22
C ALA A 255 2.64 -0.65 17.76
N VAL A 256 2.72 0.49 18.45
CA VAL A 256 2.94 0.53 19.91
C VAL A 256 1.78 -0.01 20.75
N VAL A 257 0.60 -0.16 20.13
CA VAL A 257 -0.60 -0.67 20.80
C VAL A 257 -0.62 -2.20 20.88
N LEU A 258 0.21 -2.89 20.13
CA LEU A 258 0.26 -4.34 20.11
C LEU A 258 1.09 -4.88 21.28
N GLU A 259 0.44 -5.66 22.15
CA GLU A 259 1.15 -6.52 23.09
C GLU A 259 1.97 -7.58 22.34
N GLU A 260 3.09 -8.02 22.91
CA GLU A 260 4.04 -8.93 22.25
C GLU A 260 3.40 -10.25 21.79
N GLY A 261 2.49 -10.80 22.59
CA GLY A 261 1.76 -12.03 22.21
C GLY A 261 0.84 -11.84 21.01
N VAL A 262 0.20 -10.67 20.89
CA VAL A 262 -0.67 -10.32 19.73
C VAL A 262 0.18 -10.07 18.50
N ARG A 263 1.27 -9.30 18.65
CA ARG A 263 2.24 -9.04 17.57
C ARG A 263 2.77 -10.33 16.99
N LYS A 264 3.25 -11.24 17.83
CA LYS A 264 3.77 -12.54 17.40
C LYS A 264 2.74 -13.33 16.60
N ARG A 265 1.50 -13.45 17.11
CA ARG A 265 0.40 -14.12 16.40
C ARG A 265 0.13 -13.50 15.04
N LEU A 266 0.10 -12.16 14.97
CA LEU A 266 -0.16 -11.40 13.75
C LEU A 266 0.90 -11.70 12.68
N LEU A 267 2.18 -11.59 13.04
CA LEU A 267 3.32 -11.83 12.16
C LEU A 267 3.39 -13.28 11.67
N GLU A 268 3.21 -14.25 12.57
CA GLU A 268 3.19 -15.68 12.23
C GLU A 268 2.02 -16.04 11.30
N THR A 269 0.85 -15.41 11.51
CA THR A 269 -0.33 -15.62 10.66
C THR A 269 -0.08 -15.12 9.25
N ALA A 270 0.55 -13.95 9.08
CA ALA A 270 0.89 -13.39 7.78
C ALA A 270 1.91 -14.28 7.02
N ILE A 271 2.95 -14.76 7.70
CA ILE A 271 3.93 -15.71 7.11
C ILE A 271 3.24 -17.00 6.65
N LYS A 272 2.39 -17.58 7.50
CA LYS A 272 1.67 -18.82 7.18
C LYS A 272 0.78 -18.65 5.96
N ALA A 273 0.04 -17.56 5.89
CA ALA A 273 -0.85 -17.25 4.77
C ALA A 273 -0.07 -17.03 3.46
N ALA A 274 1.04 -16.28 3.51
CA ALA A 274 1.89 -16.06 2.33
C ALA A 274 2.46 -17.38 1.78
N LYS A 275 2.90 -18.28 2.67
CA LYS A 275 3.35 -19.64 2.28
C LYS A 275 2.21 -20.46 1.67
N TYR A 276 1.00 -20.37 2.23
CA TYR A 276 -0.16 -21.12 1.78
C TYR A 276 -0.54 -20.78 0.33
N ILE A 277 -0.52 -19.49 -0.03
CA ILE A 277 -0.85 -19.04 -1.40
C ILE A 277 0.34 -19.11 -2.36
N GLY A 278 1.53 -19.47 -1.90
CA GLY A 278 2.76 -19.49 -2.71
C GLY A 278 3.14 -18.11 -3.19
N TYR A 279 3.08 -17.09 -2.31
CA TYR A 279 3.43 -15.72 -2.64
C TYR A 279 4.91 -15.58 -3.01
N VAL A 280 5.21 -14.64 -3.92
CA VAL A 280 6.59 -14.26 -4.30
C VAL A 280 6.64 -12.74 -4.47
N GLY A 281 7.70 -12.12 -3.95
CA GLY A 281 7.91 -10.67 -3.98
C GLY A 281 7.62 -9.99 -2.64
N ALA A 282 7.51 -8.67 -2.67
CA ALA A 282 7.06 -7.88 -1.52
C ALA A 282 5.53 -7.80 -1.52
N GLY A 283 4.91 -7.99 -0.37
CA GLY A 283 3.47 -7.88 -0.19
C GLY A 283 3.11 -7.44 1.21
N THR A 284 1.87 -7.03 1.41
CA THR A 284 1.39 -6.55 2.71
C THR A 284 0.03 -7.13 2.99
N PHE A 285 -0.10 -7.77 4.15
CA PHE A 285 -1.40 -8.17 4.70
C PHE A 285 -1.94 -7.05 5.58
N GLU A 286 -3.13 -6.56 5.28
CA GLU A 286 -3.83 -5.54 6.03
C GLU A 286 -4.87 -6.15 6.96
N PHE A 287 -4.92 -5.63 8.20
CA PHE A 287 -5.80 -6.12 9.25
C PHE A 287 -6.54 -4.97 9.93
N LEU A 288 -7.76 -5.25 10.36
CA LEU A 288 -8.45 -4.45 11.36
C LEU A 288 -8.17 -5.05 12.74
N LEU A 289 -7.51 -4.27 13.59
CA LEU A 289 -7.34 -4.59 15.01
C LEU A 289 -8.55 -4.04 15.77
N ASP A 290 -9.25 -4.91 16.49
CA ASP A 290 -10.41 -4.52 17.29
C ASP A 290 -10.01 -3.57 18.44
N SER A 291 -10.97 -2.81 18.92
CA SER A 291 -10.84 -1.90 20.06
C SER A 291 -10.37 -2.56 21.36
N ASN A 292 -10.51 -3.88 21.48
CA ASN A 292 -9.94 -4.67 22.59
C ASN A 292 -8.43 -4.88 22.51
N MET A 293 -7.79 -4.47 21.40
CA MET A 293 -6.36 -4.61 21.08
C MET A 293 -5.80 -6.04 21.11
N LYS A 294 -6.67 -7.05 21.02
CA LYS A 294 -6.32 -8.47 21.09
C LYS A 294 -6.71 -9.25 19.84
N ASP A 295 -7.87 -8.91 19.27
CA ASP A 295 -8.42 -9.58 18.11
C ASP A 295 -8.15 -8.76 16.85
N PHE A 296 -7.65 -9.42 15.81
CA PHE A 296 -7.38 -8.83 14.52
C PHE A 296 -8.01 -9.66 13.41
N TYR A 297 -8.43 -9.00 12.35
CA TYR A 297 -9.13 -9.62 11.24
C TYR A 297 -8.54 -9.19 9.92
N PHE A 298 -8.33 -10.15 9.02
CA PHE A 298 -7.87 -9.89 7.67
C PHE A 298 -8.85 -8.97 6.93
N MET A 299 -8.31 -7.95 6.31
CA MET A 299 -9.06 -7.01 5.49
C MET A 299 -8.78 -7.26 4.00
N GLU A 300 -7.53 -7.16 3.60
CA GLU A 300 -7.07 -7.42 2.24
C GLU A 300 -5.55 -7.68 2.19
N MET A 301 -5.07 -8.14 1.04
CA MET A 301 -3.65 -8.24 0.76
C MET A 301 -3.29 -7.34 -0.41
N ASN A 302 -2.36 -6.42 -0.21
CA ASN A 302 -1.74 -5.69 -1.30
C ASN A 302 -0.60 -6.51 -1.87
N THR A 303 -0.75 -6.93 -3.12
CA THR A 303 0.17 -7.84 -3.82
C THR A 303 1.32 -7.09 -4.51
N ARG A 304 1.78 -6.03 -3.90
CA ARG A 304 2.79 -5.09 -4.39
C ARG A 304 3.54 -4.42 -3.23
N LEU A 305 4.53 -3.63 -3.57
CA LEU A 305 5.12 -2.67 -2.64
C LEU A 305 4.07 -1.60 -2.26
N GLN A 306 4.07 -1.15 -1.01
CA GLN A 306 3.21 -0.06 -0.56
C GLN A 306 3.97 1.27 -0.45
N VAL A 307 3.22 2.39 -0.40
CA VAL A 307 3.79 3.74 -0.24
C VAL A 307 4.65 3.81 1.01
N GLU A 308 4.15 3.30 2.12
CA GLU A 308 4.70 3.31 3.47
C GLU A 308 5.78 2.23 3.74
N HIS A 309 6.26 1.53 2.70
CA HIS A 309 7.33 0.54 2.84
C HIS A 309 8.61 1.12 3.49
N THR A 310 8.82 2.40 3.34
CA THR A 310 9.99 3.14 3.80
C THR A 310 10.21 3.03 5.30
N ILE A 311 9.14 3.03 6.13
CA ILE A 311 9.30 2.90 7.58
C ILE A 311 9.76 1.50 7.97
N SER A 312 9.35 0.46 7.25
CA SER A 312 9.86 -0.91 7.42
C SER A 312 11.34 -1.00 7.05
N GLU A 313 11.77 -0.31 5.99
CA GLU A 313 13.18 -0.19 5.62
C GLU A 313 13.99 0.48 6.74
N MET A 314 13.48 1.58 7.32
CA MET A 314 14.19 2.33 8.37
C MET A 314 14.43 1.54 9.65
N VAL A 315 13.52 0.65 10.04
CA VAL A 315 13.68 -0.16 11.26
C VAL A 315 14.41 -1.47 11.03
N SER A 316 14.41 -1.99 9.80
CA SER A 316 15.04 -3.28 9.45
C SER A 316 16.44 -3.13 8.86
N GLY A 317 16.74 -2.00 8.22
CA GLY A 317 17.94 -1.80 7.40
C GLY A 317 17.89 -2.54 6.06
N LEU A 318 16.74 -3.14 5.68
CA LEU A 318 16.57 -3.80 4.39
C LEU A 318 16.11 -2.79 3.33
N ASN A 319 16.68 -2.84 2.13
CA ASN A 319 16.15 -2.15 0.96
C ASN A 319 15.13 -3.06 0.27
N LEU A 320 13.83 -2.77 0.40
CA LEU A 320 12.78 -3.66 -0.11
C LEU A 320 12.75 -3.73 -1.64
N ILE A 321 13.06 -2.64 -2.33
CA ILE A 321 13.15 -2.63 -3.80
C ILE A 321 14.31 -3.51 -4.27
N GLU A 322 15.45 -3.42 -3.62
CA GLU A 322 16.60 -4.28 -3.91
C GLU A 322 16.23 -5.77 -3.72
N TRP A 323 15.56 -6.10 -2.61
CA TRP A 323 15.11 -7.47 -2.36
C TRP A 323 14.08 -7.95 -3.37
N MET A 324 13.16 -7.09 -3.85
CA MET A 324 12.24 -7.45 -4.92
C MET A 324 12.99 -7.85 -6.20
N ILE A 325 14.02 -7.10 -6.57
CA ILE A 325 14.86 -7.40 -7.73
C ILE A 325 15.64 -8.70 -7.52
N LYS A 326 16.28 -8.90 -6.35
CA LYS A 326 16.99 -10.13 -6.00
C LYS A 326 16.10 -11.37 -6.04
N ILE A 327 14.88 -11.26 -5.50
CA ILE A 327 13.87 -12.33 -5.55
C ILE A 327 13.51 -12.66 -7.00
N ALA A 328 13.30 -11.64 -7.83
CA ALA A 328 13.02 -11.83 -9.25
C ALA A 328 14.17 -12.56 -9.98
N GLN A 329 15.42 -12.28 -9.59
CA GLN A 329 16.61 -12.97 -10.08
C GLN A 329 16.76 -14.41 -9.56
N GLY A 330 15.93 -14.84 -8.60
CA GLY A 330 15.98 -16.19 -8.00
C GLY A 330 16.93 -16.32 -6.81
N GLU A 331 17.25 -15.23 -6.14
CA GLU A 331 18.02 -15.27 -4.88
C GLU A 331 17.14 -15.71 -3.72
N GLU A 332 17.77 -16.36 -2.73
CA GLU A 332 17.13 -16.76 -1.49
C GLU A 332 17.10 -15.59 -0.50
N LEU A 333 15.99 -15.47 0.23
CA LEU A 333 15.86 -14.50 1.32
C LEU A 333 16.82 -14.80 2.48
N PRO A 334 17.26 -13.77 3.23
CA PRO A 334 17.94 -13.97 4.48
C PRO A 334 17.01 -14.69 5.47
N LYS A 335 17.59 -15.40 6.43
CA LYS A 335 16.81 -15.99 7.52
C LYS A 335 16.20 -14.89 8.39
N GLN A 336 15.00 -15.11 8.92
CA GLN A 336 14.31 -14.14 9.79
C GLN A 336 15.20 -13.66 10.94
N GLU A 337 16.01 -14.55 11.51
CA GLU A 337 16.88 -14.25 12.65
C GLU A 337 18.14 -13.47 12.28
N SER A 338 18.42 -13.29 10.98
CA SER A 338 19.65 -12.60 10.52
C SER A 338 19.56 -11.08 10.60
N PHE A 339 18.37 -10.53 10.83
CA PHE A 339 18.17 -9.10 11.02
C PHE A 339 17.17 -8.85 12.17
N SER A 340 17.23 -7.66 12.76
CA SER A 340 16.35 -7.27 13.86
C SER A 340 15.73 -5.92 13.57
N LEU A 341 14.46 -5.78 13.92
CA LEU A 341 13.77 -4.49 13.86
C LEU A 341 14.21 -3.62 15.06
N LYS A 342 14.68 -2.41 14.80
CA LYS A 342 15.23 -1.52 15.84
C LYS A 342 14.61 -0.14 15.79
N GLY A 343 14.34 0.40 16.97
CA GLY A 343 13.86 1.76 17.13
C GLY A 343 12.41 1.92 16.67
N HIS A 344 12.09 3.13 16.23
CA HIS A 344 10.75 3.52 15.78
C HIS A 344 10.86 4.46 14.58
N ALA A 345 10.08 4.19 13.53
CA ALA A 345 10.03 5.03 12.35
C ALA A 345 8.61 5.59 12.15
N ILE A 346 8.53 6.82 11.64
CA ILE A 346 7.29 7.51 11.29
C ILE A 346 7.45 8.04 9.86
N GLU A 347 6.42 7.87 9.04
CA GLU A 347 6.27 8.52 7.74
C GLU A 347 5.12 9.52 7.79
N CYS A 348 5.31 10.69 7.18
CA CYS A 348 4.25 11.64 6.86
C CYS A 348 4.17 11.82 5.35
N ARG A 349 3.00 11.58 4.76
CA ARG A 349 2.77 11.83 3.33
C ARG A 349 2.59 13.32 3.10
N ILE A 350 3.48 13.92 2.34
CA ILE A 350 3.42 15.33 2.00
C ILE A 350 2.68 15.45 0.67
N THR A 351 1.46 15.98 0.74
CA THR A 351 0.59 16.16 -0.43
C THR A 351 0.40 17.65 -0.74
N ALA A 352 0.22 17.96 -2.02
CA ALA A 352 -0.14 19.29 -2.51
C ALA A 352 -1.65 19.52 -2.29
N GLU A 353 -2.05 19.75 -1.05
CA GLU A 353 -3.43 19.89 -0.61
C GLU A 353 -3.59 20.94 0.47
N ASP A 354 -4.79 21.52 0.58
CA ASP A 354 -5.15 22.40 1.68
C ASP A 354 -5.11 21.60 3.01
N PRO A 355 -4.36 22.05 4.03
CA PRO A 355 -4.14 21.28 5.25
C PRO A 355 -5.38 21.07 6.13
N LYS A 356 -6.47 21.81 5.89
CA LYS A 356 -7.74 21.70 6.64
C LYS A 356 -8.83 21.00 5.85
N LYS A 357 -9.01 21.39 4.59
CA LYS A 357 -10.09 20.87 3.73
C LYS A 357 -9.65 19.69 2.87
N PHE A 358 -8.34 19.48 2.70
CA PHE A 358 -7.75 18.46 1.84
C PHE A 358 -8.17 18.57 0.36
N TYR A 359 -8.48 19.79 -0.08
CA TYR A 359 -8.68 20.04 -1.51
C TYR A 359 -7.33 20.11 -2.22
N PRO A 360 -7.20 19.49 -3.41
CA PRO A 360 -5.98 19.59 -4.20
C PRO A 360 -5.53 21.03 -4.41
N SER A 361 -4.22 21.24 -4.31
CA SER A 361 -3.56 22.53 -4.54
C SER A 361 -2.46 22.38 -5.59
N PRO A 362 -2.81 22.04 -6.85
CA PRO A 362 -1.84 21.97 -7.93
C PRO A 362 -1.25 23.34 -8.20
N GLY A 363 -0.04 23.39 -8.74
CA GLY A 363 0.61 24.64 -9.08
C GLY A 363 2.12 24.52 -9.08
N LYS A 364 2.79 25.65 -9.28
CA LYS A 364 4.24 25.74 -9.31
C LYS A 364 4.80 25.94 -7.89
N ILE A 365 5.69 25.06 -7.49
CA ILE A 365 6.49 25.21 -6.27
C ILE A 365 7.51 26.34 -6.51
N THR A 366 7.44 27.41 -5.75
CA THR A 366 8.33 28.55 -5.87
C THR A 366 9.57 28.40 -4.99
N GLU A 367 9.44 27.75 -3.84
CA GLU A 367 10.53 27.45 -2.92
C GLU A 367 10.43 26.01 -2.41
N TRP A 368 11.57 25.35 -2.27
CA TRP A 368 11.69 23.99 -1.76
C TRP A 368 12.95 23.88 -0.93
N ILE A 369 12.81 23.77 0.41
CA ILE A 369 13.92 23.50 1.31
C ILE A 369 13.65 22.19 2.00
N ALA A 370 14.34 21.13 1.58
CA ALA A 370 14.21 19.80 2.15
C ALA A 370 14.81 19.74 3.56
N PRO A 371 14.14 19.07 4.52
CA PRO A 371 14.72 18.85 5.84
C PRO A 371 15.86 17.85 5.78
N GLY A 372 16.76 17.92 6.77
CA GLY A 372 17.92 17.04 6.83
C GLY A 372 18.26 16.57 8.24
N GLY A 373 19.46 16.01 8.38
CA GLY A 373 20.01 15.50 9.63
C GLY A 373 19.95 13.99 9.77
N VAL A 374 20.56 13.48 10.83
CA VAL A 374 20.70 12.03 11.08
C VAL A 374 19.33 11.35 11.17
N ASN A 375 19.15 10.30 10.37
CA ASN A 375 17.89 9.52 10.31
C ASN A 375 16.66 10.36 9.93
N VAL A 376 16.83 11.33 9.06
CA VAL A 376 15.77 12.03 8.32
C VAL A 376 15.94 11.67 6.85
N ARG A 377 14.89 11.12 6.25
CA ARG A 377 14.81 10.70 4.85
C ARG A 377 13.64 11.40 4.19
N LEU A 378 13.86 11.91 2.99
CA LEU A 378 12.82 12.47 2.14
C LEU A 378 12.82 11.75 0.79
N ASP A 379 11.79 10.95 0.54
CA ASP A 379 11.54 10.36 -0.77
C ASP A 379 10.65 11.31 -1.57
N SER A 380 11.20 12.00 -2.53
CA SER A 380 10.49 13.01 -3.32
C SER A 380 11.12 13.19 -4.70
N HIS A 381 10.26 13.40 -5.69
CA HIS A 381 10.65 13.82 -7.03
C HIS A 381 10.47 15.34 -7.25
N ALA A 382 9.83 16.02 -6.28
CA ALA A 382 9.56 17.45 -6.36
C ALA A 382 10.81 18.28 -6.00
N HIS A 383 10.86 19.49 -6.51
CA HIS A 383 11.94 20.45 -6.31
C HIS A 383 11.43 21.89 -6.53
N ALA A 384 12.24 22.89 -6.26
CA ALA A 384 11.92 24.28 -6.62
C ALA A 384 11.63 24.36 -8.14
N HIS A 385 10.57 25.08 -8.48
CA HIS A 385 10.04 25.25 -9.85
C HIS A 385 9.31 24.04 -10.44
N TYR A 386 9.22 22.91 -9.75
CA TYR A 386 8.35 21.81 -10.18
C TYR A 386 6.88 22.25 -10.22
N VAL A 387 6.17 21.83 -11.26
CA VAL A 387 4.73 22.07 -11.41
C VAL A 387 3.99 20.79 -11.06
N VAL A 388 3.25 20.82 -9.96
CA VAL A 388 2.41 19.69 -9.54
C VAL A 388 1.27 19.51 -10.55
N PRO A 389 1.26 18.39 -11.29
CA PRO A 389 0.25 18.17 -12.32
C PRO A 389 -1.12 17.86 -11.73
N THR A 390 -2.19 18.20 -12.46
CA THR A 390 -3.58 17.88 -12.09
C THR A 390 -4.02 16.47 -12.52
N HIS A 391 -3.17 15.74 -13.21
CA HIS A 391 -3.50 14.45 -13.84
C HIS A 391 -3.26 13.24 -12.94
N TYR A 392 -2.51 13.42 -11.85
CA TYR A 392 -2.04 12.35 -10.98
C TYR A 392 -2.32 12.67 -9.52
N ASP A 393 -1.94 11.76 -8.62
CA ASP A 393 -2.01 11.96 -7.19
C ASP A 393 -1.28 13.24 -6.73
N SER A 394 -1.79 13.86 -5.68
CA SER A 394 -1.25 15.09 -5.10
C SER A 394 0.03 14.92 -4.28
N MET A 395 0.48 13.69 -4.03
CA MET A 395 1.65 13.41 -3.20
C MET A 395 2.94 13.91 -3.87
N ILE A 396 3.62 14.82 -3.22
CA ILE A 396 4.88 15.43 -3.67
C ILE A 396 6.10 14.86 -2.95
N GLY A 397 5.89 14.10 -1.90
CA GLY A 397 6.97 13.42 -1.18
C GLY A 397 6.48 12.70 0.07
N LYS A 398 7.37 11.89 0.62
CA LYS A 398 7.23 11.21 1.91
C LYS A 398 8.37 11.65 2.79
N LEU A 399 8.05 12.19 3.96
CA LEU A 399 9.04 12.52 4.97
C LEU A 399 9.08 11.39 5.98
N ILE A 400 10.22 10.76 6.13
CA ILE A 400 10.42 9.60 7.00
C ILE A 400 11.49 9.96 8.04
N VAL A 401 11.26 9.56 9.28
CA VAL A 401 12.25 9.69 10.35
C VAL A 401 12.38 8.39 11.11
N TRP A 402 13.55 8.19 11.70
CA TRP A 402 13.82 7.11 12.64
C TRP A 402 14.33 7.68 13.98
N GLY A 403 13.88 7.11 15.08
CA GLY A 403 14.34 7.36 16.43
C GLY A 403 14.54 6.07 17.22
N GLU A 404 15.30 6.14 18.30
CA GLU A 404 15.53 4.99 19.19
C GLU A 404 14.22 4.48 19.84
N ASN A 405 13.25 5.38 19.96
CA ASN A 405 11.91 5.11 20.46
C ASN A 405 10.91 6.10 19.82
N ARG A 406 9.61 5.88 20.06
CA ARG A 406 8.51 6.67 19.49
C ARG A 406 8.61 8.17 19.80
N GLU A 407 8.91 8.54 21.06
CA GLU A 407 9.01 9.94 21.46
C GLU A 407 10.15 10.67 20.71
N ARG A 408 11.28 10.00 20.53
CA ARG A 408 12.40 10.53 19.72
C ARG A 408 12.04 10.66 18.25
N ALA A 409 11.29 9.70 17.70
CA ALA A 409 10.80 9.77 16.32
C ALA A 409 9.81 10.93 16.14
N ILE A 410 8.83 11.10 17.05
CA ILE A 410 7.88 12.22 17.05
C ILE A 410 8.62 13.57 17.12
N ALA A 411 9.55 13.73 18.06
CA ALA A 411 10.32 14.96 18.20
C ALA A 411 11.12 15.29 16.93
N LYS A 412 11.74 14.28 16.31
CA LYS A 412 12.48 14.43 15.06
C LYS A 412 11.57 14.78 13.90
N MET A 413 10.40 14.14 13.76
CA MET A 413 9.43 14.45 12.71
C MET A 413 8.93 15.89 12.83
N LYS A 414 8.59 16.34 14.04
CA LYS A 414 8.17 17.73 14.29
C LYS A 414 9.24 18.73 13.89
N ARG A 415 10.53 18.47 14.23
CA ARG A 415 11.64 19.32 13.80
C ARG A 415 11.76 19.33 12.28
N ALA A 416 11.79 18.16 11.65
CA ALA A 416 11.94 18.02 10.22
C ALA A 416 10.80 18.70 9.43
N LEU A 417 9.54 18.56 9.87
CA LEU A 417 8.39 19.25 9.29
C LEU A 417 8.48 20.78 9.40
N LYS A 418 9.03 21.31 10.52
CA LYS A 418 9.24 22.78 10.71
C LYS A 418 10.34 23.31 9.79
N GLU A 419 11.33 22.51 9.46
CA GLU A 419 12.40 22.85 8.53
C GLU A 419 11.97 22.73 7.06
N PHE A 420 10.97 21.87 6.80
CA PHE A 420 10.51 21.60 5.43
C PHE A 420 9.69 22.77 4.91
N LYS A 421 10.31 23.58 4.05
CA LYS A 421 9.66 24.74 3.44
C LYS A 421 9.24 24.43 2.01
N VAL A 422 7.95 24.58 1.75
CA VAL A 422 7.35 24.46 0.41
C VAL A 422 6.45 25.66 0.21
N GLU A 423 6.76 26.51 -0.79
CA GLU A 423 5.95 27.67 -1.13
C GLU A 423 5.42 27.58 -2.57
N GLY A 424 4.40 28.38 -2.88
CA GLY A 424 3.71 28.42 -4.17
C GLY A 424 2.49 27.52 -4.26
N ILE A 425 2.39 26.52 -3.37
CA ILE A 425 1.24 25.61 -3.21
C ILE A 425 0.90 25.43 -1.73
N LYS A 426 -0.29 24.93 -1.43
CA LYS A 426 -0.62 24.45 -0.10
C LYS A 426 -0.17 23.00 0.07
N THR A 427 0.24 22.64 1.28
CA THR A 427 0.66 21.27 1.62
C THR A 427 0.04 20.78 2.93
N THR A 428 0.08 19.47 3.16
CA THR A 428 -0.35 18.82 4.40
C THR A 428 0.63 19.00 5.58
N ILE A 429 1.77 19.67 5.41
CA ILE A 429 2.74 19.92 6.48
C ILE A 429 2.10 20.49 7.75
N PRO A 430 1.24 21.55 7.70
CA PRO A 430 0.58 22.08 8.90
C PRO A 430 -0.32 21.06 9.59
N PHE A 431 -1.05 20.23 8.85
CA PHE A 431 -1.86 19.15 9.41
C PHE A 431 -0.99 18.13 10.17
N HIS A 432 0.13 17.72 9.60
CA HIS A 432 1.04 16.79 10.28
C HIS A 432 1.60 17.34 11.57
N LEU A 433 1.97 18.64 11.61
CA LEU A 433 2.43 19.30 12.83
C LEU A 433 1.35 19.31 13.90
N GLU A 434 0.10 19.62 13.55
CA GLU A 434 -1.05 19.60 14.45
C GLU A 434 -1.31 18.18 14.98
N MET A 435 -1.28 17.18 14.09
CA MET A 435 -1.50 15.77 14.44
C MET A 435 -0.44 15.23 15.42
N LEU A 436 0.83 15.57 15.22
CA LEU A 436 1.92 15.16 16.12
C LEU A 436 1.89 15.83 17.51
N GLU A 437 1.15 16.92 17.68
CA GLU A 437 0.85 17.54 18.98
C GLU A 437 -0.42 16.99 19.64
N ASN A 438 -1.28 16.32 18.86
CA ASN A 438 -2.54 15.79 19.35
C ASN A 438 -2.31 14.76 20.47
N ALA A 439 -3.03 14.91 21.59
CA ALA A 439 -2.88 14.03 22.75
C ALA A 439 -3.24 12.58 22.47
N ASP A 440 -4.27 12.33 21.64
CA ASP A 440 -4.71 10.99 21.31
C ASP A 440 -3.71 10.30 20.35
N PHE A 441 -3.09 11.05 19.44
CA PHE A 441 -1.98 10.54 18.64
C PHE A 441 -0.81 10.13 19.54
N ARG A 442 -0.39 11.00 20.44
CA ARG A 442 0.72 10.71 21.37
C ARG A 442 0.45 9.51 22.26
N GLN A 443 -0.81 9.29 22.65
CA GLN A 443 -1.25 8.13 23.43
C GLN A 443 -1.61 6.90 22.56
N ALA A 444 -1.38 6.97 21.25
CA ALA A 444 -1.70 5.91 20.27
C ALA A 444 -3.19 5.49 20.28
N LYS A 445 -4.10 6.42 20.54
CA LYS A 445 -5.55 6.19 20.60
C LYS A 445 -6.27 6.39 19.26
N ILE A 446 -5.54 6.75 18.20
CA ILE A 446 -6.12 7.00 16.88
C ILE A 446 -6.68 5.70 16.30
N HIS A 447 -7.87 5.79 15.72
CA HIS A 447 -8.54 4.73 14.98
C HIS A 447 -8.91 5.22 13.57
N THR A 448 -9.31 4.31 12.68
CA THR A 448 -9.50 4.60 11.26
C THR A 448 -10.49 5.72 10.93
N LYS A 449 -11.44 6.02 11.83
CA LYS A 449 -12.43 7.09 11.67
C LYS A 449 -12.10 8.37 12.44
N TYR A 450 -10.96 8.41 13.12
CA TYR A 450 -10.63 9.48 14.05
C TYR A 450 -10.67 10.87 13.39
N LEU A 451 -10.08 11.01 12.20
CA LEU A 451 -10.03 12.30 11.50
C LEU A 451 -11.42 12.76 11.02
N GLU A 452 -12.29 11.84 10.65
CA GLU A 452 -13.67 12.16 10.23
C GLU A 452 -14.54 12.61 11.40
N GLU A 453 -14.21 12.18 12.62
CA GLU A 453 -14.94 12.53 13.85
C GLU A 453 -14.40 13.81 14.52
N ASN A 454 -13.13 14.18 14.31
CA ASN A 454 -12.45 15.21 15.13
C ASN A 454 -11.79 16.34 14.32
N PHE A 455 -11.71 16.23 12.98
CA PHE A 455 -11.12 17.21 12.07
C PHE A 455 -12.08 17.57 10.94
#